data_3fb0488c3b68b48d85b6cf1c9ea0bef8
#
_entry.id   3fb0488c3b68b48d85b6cf1c9ea0bef8
#
_cell.length_a   1.000
_cell.length_b   1.000
_cell.length_c   1.000
_cell.angle_alpha   90.00
_cell.angle_beta   90.00
_cell.angle_gamma   90.00
#
_symmetry.space_group_name_H-M   'P 1'
#
loop_
_entity.id
_entity.type
_entity.pdbx_description
1 polymer ?
#
loop_
_entity_poly.entity_id
_entity_poly.type
_entity_poly.pdbx_seq_one_letter_code
_entity_poly.pdbx_strand_id
1 'polypeptide(L)'
;MPPEIVVVGAGAAGIIASWRAAQLGAKVLLLEKNPRIGTKILVSGGGKCNITHDGELEDLLRAFRPAEARFIRPACYRFTNREIVKMLTSRGLEVYTRPDGRIFPVHQTAKDVVAILGSYLAEAGVEVRLSTPVKRIAHEGGHVVGVEVADGLISCPRV
;
A
#
# COMPACT_ATOMS: atom_id res chain seq x y z
N MET A 1 1.35 1.03 -24.29
CA MET A 1 2.50 1.86 -23.85
C MET A 1 3.05 1.27 -22.58
N PRO A 2 4.37 1.25 -22.34
CA PRO A 2 4.96 0.71 -21.11
C PRO A 2 4.49 1.51 -19.88
N PRO A 3 4.58 0.93 -18.67
CA PRO A 3 4.29 1.64 -17.45
C PRO A 3 5.35 2.73 -17.18
N GLU A 4 4.93 3.84 -16.57
CA GLU A 4 5.84 4.90 -16.11
C GLU A 4 6.45 4.58 -14.75
N ILE A 5 5.68 3.82 -13.94
CA ILE A 5 6.08 3.38 -12.62
C ILE A 5 5.70 1.91 -12.45
N VAL A 6 6.64 1.10 -11.99
CA VAL A 6 6.36 -0.26 -11.48
C VAL A 6 6.45 -0.23 -9.96
N VAL A 7 5.40 -0.71 -9.30
CA VAL A 7 5.41 -0.92 -7.84
C VAL A 7 5.53 -2.41 -7.56
N VAL A 8 6.46 -2.80 -6.70
CA VAL A 8 6.73 -4.20 -6.36
C VAL A 8 6.15 -4.54 -4.99
N GLY A 9 5.16 -5.43 -4.99
CA GLY A 9 4.47 -5.91 -3.81
C GLY A 9 3.16 -5.19 -3.53
N ALA A 10 2.04 -5.93 -3.55
CA ALA A 10 0.69 -5.44 -3.27
C ALA A 10 0.31 -5.62 -1.79
N GLY A 11 1.20 -5.26 -0.87
CA GLY A 11 0.89 -5.02 0.54
C GLY A 11 0.29 -3.63 0.75
N ALA A 12 0.03 -3.24 2.00
CA ALA A 12 -0.57 -1.94 2.33
C ALA A 12 0.18 -0.76 1.69
N ALA A 13 1.51 -0.73 1.81
CA ALA A 13 2.35 0.33 1.26
C ALA A 13 2.28 0.40 -0.28
N GLY A 14 2.44 -0.76 -0.97
CA GLY A 14 2.41 -0.80 -2.42
C GLY A 14 1.04 -0.46 -3.01
N ILE A 15 -0.05 -0.86 -2.36
CA ILE A 15 -1.41 -0.48 -2.76
C ILE A 15 -1.58 1.04 -2.70
N ILE A 16 -1.23 1.67 -1.57
CA ILE A 16 -1.36 3.13 -1.40
C ILE A 16 -0.42 3.88 -2.34
N ALA A 17 0.83 3.42 -2.51
CA ALA A 17 1.78 4.04 -3.44
C ALA A 17 1.27 4.00 -4.89
N SER A 18 0.75 2.85 -5.33
CA SER A 18 0.21 2.66 -6.68
C SER A 18 -1.02 3.54 -6.91
N TRP A 19 -1.97 3.51 -5.99
CA TRP A 19 -3.16 4.36 -6.04
C TRP A 19 -2.78 5.84 -6.11
N ARG A 20 -1.87 6.30 -5.24
CA ARG A 20 -1.48 7.71 -5.21
C ARG A 20 -0.72 8.14 -6.46
N ALA A 21 0.17 7.31 -6.99
CA ALA A 21 0.87 7.61 -8.24
C ALA A 21 -0.11 7.70 -9.42
N ALA A 22 -1.08 6.80 -9.51
CA ALA A 22 -2.10 6.82 -10.55
C ALA A 22 -3.02 8.04 -10.44
N GLN A 23 -3.41 8.45 -9.21
CA GLN A 23 -4.15 9.70 -8.99
C GLN A 23 -3.40 10.96 -9.46
N LEU A 24 -2.07 10.92 -9.47
CA LEU A 24 -1.21 11.99 -9.98
C LEU A 24 -0.97 11.89 -11.50
N GLY A 25 -1.68 10.99 -12.18
CA GLY A 25 -1.66 10.84 -13.63
C GLY A 25 -0.61 9.86 -14.17
N ALA A 26 0.14 9.16 -13.30
CA ALA A 26 1.13 8.19 -13.77
C ALA A 26 0.46 6.89 -14.22
N LYS A 27 0.99 6.26 -15.28
CA LYS A 27 0.63 4.90 -15.68
C LYS A 27 1.37 3.90 -14.79
N VAL A 28 0.64 3.24 -13.89
CA VAL A 28 1.20 2.37 -12.86
C VAL A 28 0.92 0.90 -13.13
N LEU A 29 1.96 0.07 -12.98
CA LEU A 29 1.86 -1.38 -12.93
C LEU A 29 2.26 -1.86 -11.53
N LEU A 30 1.33 -2.53 -10.83
CA LEU A 30 1.56 -3.14 -9.53
C LEU A 30 1.79 -4.64 -9.70
N LEU A 31 2.98 -5.11 -9.29
CA LEU A 31 3.37 -6.52 -9.36
C LEU A 31 3.29 -7.17 -7.98
N GLU A 32 2.64 -8.33 -7.89
CA GLU A 32 2.53 -9.11 -6.66
C GLU A 32 2.89 -10.57 -6.92
N LYS A 33 3.76 -11.13 -6.08
CA LYS A 33 4.19 -12.54 -6.18
C LYS A 33 3.10 -13.55 -5.80
N ASN A 34 2.18 -13.15 -4.93
CA ASN A 34 1.08 -14.00 -4.47
C ASN A 34 -0.12 -13.92 -5.42
N PRO A 35 -1.06 -14.90 -5.37
CA PRO A 35 -2.26 -14.91 -6.21
C PRO A 35 -3.34 -13.91 -5.76
N ARG A 36 -3.02 -13.00 -4.82
CA ARG A 36 -3.94 -11.96 -4.31
C ARG A 36 -3.18 -10.79 -3.71
N ILE A 37 -3.79 -9.62 -3.73
CA ILE A 37 -3.29 -8.43 -3.03
C ILE A 37 -3.50 -8.55 -1.51
N GLY A 38 -2.79 -7.75 -0.73
CA GLY A 38 -3.05 -7.56 0.69
C GLY A 38 -2.75 -8.77 1.60
N THR A 39 -1.93 -9.73 1.18
CA THR A 39 -1.68 -10.97 1.92
C THR A 39 -1.30 -10.72 3.39
N LYS A 40 -0.45 -9.73 3.69
CA LYS A 40 -0.13 -9.36 5.09
C LYS A 40 -1.26 -8.64 5.80
N ILE A 41 -2.10 -7.91 5.10
CA ILE A 41 -3.30 -7.28 5.68
C ILE A 41 -4.26 -8.36 6.16
N LEU A 42 -4.48 -9.41 5.37
CA LEU A 42 -5.40 -10.51 5.68
C LEU A 42 -5.08 -11.27 6.96
N VAL A 43 -3.80 -11.29 7.37
CA VAL A 43 -3.39 -11.98 8.61
C VAL A 43 -3.16 -11.02 9.78
N SER A 44 -3.21 -9.70 9.55
CA SER A 44 -3.01 -8.71 10.59
C SER A 44 -4.17 -8.71 11.61
N GLY A 45 -3.87 -8.43 12.88
CA GLY A 45 -4.87 -8.39 13.93
C GLY A 45 -5.69 -9.68 14.09
N GLY A 46 -5.10 -10.85 13.78
CA GLY A 46 -5.81 -12.14 13.83
C GLY A 46 -6.89 -12.26 12.74
N GLY A 47 -6.69 -11.66 11.58
CA GLY A 47 -7.65 -11.64 10.47
C GLY A 47 -8.69 -10.52 10.53
N LYS A 48 -8.67 -9.69 11.59
CA LYS A 48 -9.57 -8.53 11.75
C LYS A 48 -9.03 -7.25 11.14
N CYS A 49 -7.76 -7.19 10.78
CA CYS A 49 -7.02 -6.02 10.32
C CYS A 49 -6.88 -4.91 11.40
N ASN A 50 -5.73 -4.84 12.05
CA ASN A 50 -5.34 -3.63 12.77
C ASN A 50 -5.00 -2.56 11.71
N ILE A 51 -5.92 -1.59 11.50
CA ILE A 51 -5.82 -0.59 10.44
C ILE A 51 -4.72 0.41 10.78
N THR A 52 -4.82 1.01 11.94
CA THR A 52 -3.90 2.02 12.46
C THR A 52 -4.13 2.21 13.95
N HIS A 53 -3.53 3.24 14.52
CA HIS A 53 -3.72 3.67 15.90
C HIS A 53 -4.38 5.06 15.92
N ASP A 54 -5.30 5.30 16.84
CA ASP A 54 -5.89 6.61 17.12
C ASP A 54 -4.89 7.53 17.81
N GLY A 55 -5.22 8.81 17.89
CA GLY A 55 -4.40 9.82 18.54
C GLY A 55 -3.70 10.76 17.56
N GLU A 56 -2.94 11.68 18.15
CA GLU A 56 -2.20 12.65 17.36
C GLU A 56 -0.98 12.03 16.68
N LEU A 57 -0.65 12.53 15.50
CA LEU A 57 0.44 12.00 14.68
C LEU A 57 1.79 12.01 15.43
N GLU A 58 2.05 13.01 16.24
CA GLU A 58 3.29 13.09 17.03
C GLU A 58 3.39 11.97 18.07
N ASP A 59 2.27 11.55 18.66
CA ASP A 59 2.26 10.43 19.61
C ASP A 59 2.55 9.12 18.90
N LEU A 60 1.98 8.93 17.69
CA LEU A 60 2.29 7.78 16.85
C LEU A 60 3.78 7.74 16.46
N LEU A 61 4.34 8.87 16.08
CA LEU A 61 5.76 8.96 15.70
C LEU A 61 6.70 8.67 16.87
N ARG A 62 6.32 8.97 18.12
CA ARG A 62 7.10 8.65 19.33
C ARG A 62 7.21 7.13 19.59
N ALA A 63 6.30 6.32 19.02
CA ALA A 63 6.36 4.86 19.14
C ALA A 63 7.49 4.23 18.28
N PHE A 64 8.07 4.99 17.36
CA PHE A 64 9.19 4.56 16.52
C PHE A 64 10.52 5.00 17.13
N ARG A 65 11.59 4.30 16.78
CA ARG A 65 12.95 4.77 17.11
C ARG A 65 13.20 6.15 16.47
N PRO A 66 13.99 7.04 17.10
CA PRO A 66 14.14 8.43 16.64
C PRO A 66 14.56 8.57 15.15
N ALA A 67 15.44 7.69 14.67
CA ALA A 67 15.88 7.69 13.27
C ALA A 67 14.75 7.28 12.32
N GLU A 68 13.96 6.27 12.69
CA GLU A 68 12.80 5.80 11.93
C GLU A 68 11.71 6.87 11.88
N ALA A 69 11.37 7.45 13.04
CA ALA A 69 10.40 8.54 13.15
C ALA A 69 10.78 9.72 12.25
N ARG A 70 12.06 10.11 12.25
CA ARG A 70 12.58 11.18 11.39
C ARG A 70 12.40 10.85 9.92
N PHE A 71 12.71 9.60 9.53
CA PHE A 71 12.61 9.14 8.15
C PHE A 71 11.16 9.12 7.64
N ILE A 72 10.22 8.58 8.42
CA ILE A 72 8.82 8.44 7.99
C ILE A 72 7.99 9.72 8.17
N ARG A 73 8.42 10.66 9.03
CA ARG A 73 7.68 11.88 9.37
C ARG A 73 7.12 12.63 8.16
N PRO A 74 7.89 12.95 7.10
CA PRO A 74 7.37 13.69 5.95
C PRO A 74 6.22 12.95 5.23
N ALA A 75 6.29 11.61 5.16
CA ALA A 75 5.25 10.80 4.57
C ALA A 75 3.99 10.78 5.45
N CYS A 76 4.17 10.60 6.77
CA CYS A 76 3.08 10.57 7.75
C CYS A 76 2.29 11.89 7.82
N TYR A 77 2.95 13.03 7.61
CA TYR A 77 2.25 14.33 7.51
C TYR A 77 1.49 14.52 6.20
N ARG A 78 1.87 13.82 5.14
CA ARG A 78 1.16 13.87 3.84
C ARG A 78 0.03 12.88 3.73
N PHE A 79 0.07 11.79 4.51
CA PHE A 79 -0.96 10.76 4.58
C PHE A 79 -1.00 10.22 6.01
N THR A 80 -1.93 10.76 6.80
CA THR A 80 -2.02 10.52 8.24
C THR A 80 -2.80 9.25 8.58
N ASN A 81 -2.76 8.86 9.86
CA ASN A 81 -3.61 7.80 10.40
C ASN A 81 -5.11 8.11 10.22
N ARG A 82 -5.52 9.39 10.27
CA ARG A 82 -6.91 9.81 10.06
C ARG A 82 -7.33 9.66 8.60
N GLU A 83 -6.42 9.89 7.67
CA GLU A 83 -6.71 9.77 6.24
C GLU A 83 -6.94 8.34 5.79
N ILE A 84 -6.16 7.35 6.28
CA ILE A 84 -6.44 5.95 5.99
C ILE A 84 -7.79 5.51 6.59
N VAL A 85 -8.14 5.95 7.78
CA VAL A 85 -9.46 5.67 8.37
C VAL A 85 -10.56 6.26 7.49
N LYS A 86 -10.45 7.55 7.14
CA LYS A 86 -11.41 8.23 6.24
C LYS A 86 -11.55 7.52 4.89
N MET A 87 -10.44 7.10 4.31
CA MET A 87 -10.42 6.36 3.05
C MET A 87 -11.26 5.08 3.12
N LEU A 88 -11.15 4.34 4.20
CA LEU A 88 -11.89 3.09 4.39
C LEU A 88 -13.36 3.33 4.79
N THR A 89 -13.61 4.26 5.71
CA THR A 89 -14.98 4.56 6.19
C THR A 89 -15.84 5.23 5.12
N SER A 90 -15.27 6.02 4.22
CA SER A 90 -15.99 6.60 3.07
C SER A 90 -16.53 5.54 2.10
N ARG A 91 -16.08 4.30 2.22
CA ARG A 91 -16.57 3.15 1.47
C ARG A 91 -17.35 2.14 2.31
N GLY A 92 -17.88 2.59 3.43
CA GLY A 92 -18.78 1.81 4.27
C GLY A 92 -18.08 0.86 5.24
N LEU A 93 -16.77 0.99 5.48
CA LEU A 93 -16.12 0.26 6.56
C LEU A 93 -16.46 0.91 7.89
N GLU A 94 -17.15 0.19 8.76
CA GLU A 94 -17.36 0.64 10.14
C GLU A 94 -16.15 0.29 10.99
N VAL A 95 -15.65 1.23 11.78
CA VAL A 95 -14.46 1.05 12.61
C VAL A 95 -14.72 1.39 14.07
N TYR A 96 -13.96 0.78 14.96
CA TYR A 96 -13.94 1.12 16.39
C TYR A 96 -12.50 1.21 16.90
N THR A 97 -12.30 2.07 17.90
CA THR A 97 -11.03 2.20 18.60
C THR A 97 -11.07 1.37 19.89
N ARG A 98 -10.07 0.51 20.07
CA ARG A 98 -9.87 -0.24 21.32
C ARG A 98 -9.35 0.69 22.44
N PRO A 99 -9.45 0.25 23.70
CA PRO A 99 -8.87 1.01 24.83
C PRO A 99 -7.35 1.24 24.71
N ASP A 100 -6.65 0.41 23.96
CA ASP A 100 -5.22 0.55 23.67
C ASP A 100 -4.93 1.43 22.45
N GLY A 101 -5.93 2.12 21.90
CA GLY A 101 -5.83 3.05 20.78
C GLY A 101 -5.79 2.38 19.39
N ARG A 102 -5.74 1.07 19.28
CA ARG A 102 -5.76 0.39 17.97
C ARG A 102 -7.13 0.45 17.32
N ILE A 103 -7.17 0.69 16.00
CA ILE A 103 -8.41 0.81 15.22
C ILE A 103 -8.64 -0.45 14.40
N PHE A 104 -9.85 -1.01 14.53
CA PHE A 104 -10.27 -2.23 13.85
C PHE A 104 -11.64 -2.06 13.19
N PRO A 105 -11.98 -2.87 12.15
CA PRO A 105 -13.35 -3.00 11.68
C PRO A 105 -14.28 -3.52 12.78
N VAL A 106 -15.55 -3.06 12.80
CA VAL A 106 -16.58 -3.49 13.78
C VAL A 106 -17.10 -4.89 13.42
N HIS A 107 -17.80 -5.02 12.31
CA HIS A 107 -18.43 -6.26 11.83
C HIS A 107 -17.70 -6.91 10.66
N GLN A 108 -16.94 -6.12 9.92
CA GLN A 108 -16.18 -6.53 8.75
C GLN A 108 -14.82 -7.12 9.15
N THR A 109 -14.11 -7.62 8.17
CA THR A 109 -12.84 -8.34 8.35
C THR A 109 -11.72 -7.71 7.53
N ALA A 110 -10.52 -8.25 7.65
CA ALA A 110 -9.39 -7.88 6.79
C ALA A 110 -9.68 -8.10 5.28
N LYS A 111 -10.60 -9.01 4.94
CA LYS A 111 -11.02 -9.23 3.54
C LYS A 111 -11.74 -8.02 2.98
N ASP A 112 -12.61 -7.41 3.78
CA ASP A 112 -13.37 -6.22 3.37
C ASP A 112 -12.43 -5.01 3.22
N VAL A 113 -11.46 -4.86 4.11
CA VAL A 113 -10.40 -3.84 3.97
C VAL A 113 -9.63 -4.02 2.67
N VAL A 114 -9.22 -5.25 2.35
CA VAL A 114 -8.50 -5.55 1.09
C VAL A 114 -9.39 -5.30 -0.13
N ALA A 115 -10.68 -5.64 -0.07
CA ALA A 115 -11.63 -5.39 -1.16
C ALA A 115 -11.80 -3.88 -1.42
N ILE A 116 -11.94 -3.07 -0.36
CA ILE A 116 -12.00 -1.61 -0.46
C ILE A 116 -10.71 -1.05 -1.08
N LEU A 117 -9.55 -1.48 -0.62
CA LEU A 117 -8.26 -1.04 -1.17
C LEU A 117 -8.11 -1.45 -2.64
N GLY A 118 -8.58 -2.63 -3.01
CA GLY A 118 -8.62 -3.11 -4.40
C GLY A 118 -9.51 -2.25 -5.30
N SER A 119 -10.68 -1.79 -4.80
CA SER A 119 -11.54 -0.90 -5.57
C SER A 119 -10.89 0.45 -5.87
N TYR A 120 -10.09 0.99 -4.95
CA TYR A 120 -9.30 2.20 -5.18
C TYR A 120 -8.27 2.02 -6.30
N LEU A 121 -7.61 0.86 -6.36
CA LEU A 121 -6.67 0.56 -7.45
C LEU A 121 -7.39 0.49 -8.81
N ALA A 122 -8.51 -0.23 -8.85
CA ALA A 122 -9.29 -0.40 -10.07
C ALA A 122 -9.83 0.93 -10.62
N GLU A 123 -10.41 1.77 -9.76
CA GLU A 123 -10.92 3.09 -10.13
C GLU A 123 -9.82 4.07 -10.59
N ALA A 124 -8.62 3.95 -10.01
CA ALA A 124 -7.47 4.75 -10.43
C ALA A 124 -6.80 4.19 -11.71
N GLY A 125 -7.28 3.10 -12.28
CA GLY A 125 -6.73 2.50 -13.49
C GLY A 125 -5.36 1.84 -13.29
N VAL A 126 -5.03 1.40 -12.07
CA VAL A 126 -3.78 0.67 -11.80
C VAL A 126 -3.86 -0.72 -12.40
N GLU A 127 -2.92 -1.06 -13.29
CA GLU A 127 -2.77 -2.43 -13.75
C GLU A 127 -2.15 -3.29 -12.64
N VAL A 128 -2.82 -4.37 -12.25
CA VAL A 128 -2.34 -5.29 -11.22
C VAL A 128 -2.03 -6.65 -11.84
N ARG A 129 -0.78 -7.12 -11.70
CA ARG A 129 -0.38 -8.47 -12.08
C ARG A 129 -0.05 -9.29 -10.84
N LEU A 130 -0.86 -10.29 -10.58
CA LEU A 130 -0.69 -11.27 -9.51
C LEU A 130 0.20 -12.41 -9.96
N SER A 131 0.67 -13.22 -9.02
CA SER A 131 1.55 -14.39 -9.28
C SER A 131 2.78 -14.02 -10.14
N THR A 132 3.24 -12.76 -10.02
CA THR A 132 4.34 -12.21 -10.81
C THR A 132 5.48 -11.77 -9.89
N PRO A 133 6.34 -12.70 -9.45
CA PRO A 133 7.49 -12.37 -8.61
C PRO A 133 8.54 -11.60 -9.41
N VAL A 134 8.95 -10.45 -8.87
CA VAL A 134 10.09 -9.69 -9.39
C VAL A 134 11.38 -10.35 -8.88
N LYS A 135 12.29 -10.67 -9.79
CA LYS A 135 13.59 -11.28 -9.48
C LYS A 135 14.62 -10.22 -9.07
N ARG A 136 14.67 -9.13 -9.83
CA ARG A 136 15.57 -7.98 -9.56
C ARG A 136 15.11 -6.72 -10.27
N ILE A 137 15.63 -5.58 -9.82
CA ILE A 137 15.53 -4.29 -10.53
C ILE A 137 16.69 -4.23 -11.52
N ALA A 138 16.38 -3.96 -12.78
CA ALA A 138 17.38 -3.83 -13.83
C ALA A 138 17.92 -2.39 -13.92
N HIS A 139 19.23 -2.27 -14.05
CA HIS A 139 19.94 -0.99 -14.12
C HIS A 139 20.88 -0.97 -15.33
N GLU A 140 20.95 0.19 -16.00
CA GLU A 140 21.95 0.48 -17.03
C GLU A 140 22.49 1.90 -16.80
N GLY A 141 23.80 2.07 -16.81
CA GLY A 141 24.44 3.37 -16.61
C GLY A 141 24.07 4.07 -15.29
N GLY A 142 23.76 3.29 -14.24
CA GLY A 142 23.32 3.84 -12.94
C GLY A 142 21.83 4.23 -12.88
N HIS A 143 21.07 4.03 -13.94
CA HIS A 143 19.65 4.33 -14.00
C HIS A 143 18.81 3.05 -14.00
N VAL A 144 17.62 3.12 -13.39
CA VAL A 144 16.62 2.05 -13.47
C VAL A 144 16.09 1.98 -14.90
N VAL A 145 16.07 0.77 -15.48
CA VAL A 145 15.52 0.52 -16.83
C VAL A 145 14.33 -0.43 -16.79
N GLY A 146 14.05 -1.06 -15.64
CA GLY A 146 12.90 -1.94 -15.48
C GLY A 146 13.04 -2.93 -14.35
N VAL A 147 12.17 -3.95 -14.37
CA VAL A 147 12.21 -5.09 -13.45
C VAL A 147 12.24 -6.40 -14.23
N GLU A 148 13.00 -7.38 -13.73
CA GLU A 148 13.01 -8.73 -14.28
C GLU A 148 11.99 -9.62 -13.57
N VAL A 149 11.18 -10.28 -14.38
CA VAL A 149 10.20 -11.30 -13.97
C VAL A 149 10.51 -12.63 -14.67
N ALA A 150 9.67 -13.66 -14.50
CA ALA A 150 9.89 -14.94 -15.14
C ALA A 150 9.93 -14.85 -16.68
N ASP A 151 9.04 -14.02 -17.24
CA ASP A 151 8.82 -13.90 -18.68
C ASP A 151 9.72 -12.83 -19.35
N GLY A 152 10.71 -12.29 -18.62
CA GLY A 152 11.66 -11.33 -19.15
C GLY A 152 11.66 -9.97 -18.46
N LEU A 153 12.11 -8.94 -19.18
CA LEU A 153 12.20 -7.56 -18.68
C LEU A 153 10.91 -6.79 -18.92
N ILE A 154 10.37 -6.22 -17.86
CA ILE A 154 9.33 -5.18 -17.95
C ILE A 154 10.03 -3.83 -17.86
N SER A 155 10.11 -3.13 -18.98
CA SER A 155 10.77 -1.82 -19.05
C SER A 155 9.96 -0.75 -18.33
N CYS A 156 10.60 0.01 -17.45
CA CYS A 156 10.06 1.21 -16.81
C CYS A 156 11.18 2.10 -16.27
N PRO A 157 11.01 3.41 -16.23
CA PRO A 157 12.03 4.33 -15.72
C PRO A 157 12.04 4.48 -14.19
N ARG A 158 11.02 3.94 -13.49
CA ARG A 158 10.86 4.09 -12.03
C ARG A 158 10.31 2.82 -11.37
N VAL A 159 10.93 2.43 -10.24
CA VAL A 159 10.50 1.29 -9.41
C VAL A 159 10.43 1.73 -7.95
#